data_80e2c8b70478bf75a8c23d4a4f074be0
#
_entry.id   80e2c8b70478bf75a8c23d4a4f074be0
#
_cell.length_a   1.000
_cell.length_b   1.000
_cell.length_c   1.000
_cell.angle_alpha   90.00
_cell.angle_beta   90.00
_cell.angle_gamma   90.00
#
_symmetry.space_group_name_H-M   'P 1'
#
loop_
_entity.id
_entity.type
_entity.pdbx_description
1 polymer ?
#
loop_
_entity_poly.entity_id
_entity_poly.type
_entity_poly.pdbx_seq_one_letter_code
_entity_poly.pdbx_strand_id
1 'polypeptide(L)'
;MGNVEKAKKYVQHVLDHQEEHCEENILAASRFLRDLDNPEFEMDEDMVDFVVHFIENTIVHQQGDDMFAVSIRNKPLLLQPWQHFVVVNLFGFYIKGTNERRFKEALIMLARKNGKTSFTAAIALAYQILDTDSGSKCYIVANSVKQALEAFGFLRFNVERWNDKNIRIKDNNQEHSITANFGEEGSFFIQALANDESRLDSLNGNVIILDEAHTMRNSKKYGLMKKTMSAYRNSMLFVISTAGDIPTGFLANRLKYCQKVLKELVKDDSFFIFICKANQATDGDVGDYLDENVLKMANPSWGVTVSLKALKEEAEQALNDPQTRNEFFNKTLNVFTNSMNAYFNPDEFIASDDCYDWTIEELARLPIRWYGGADLSRLHDLTAAALYGVYNDGEKDVDICITHAFFPRVNAQKKANDDGIPLFGWQSDGWLTMSNTPTVLYDDIVKWFIEMRQKGFKIAAVGMDRKFGREFMLKMKQAKFKMIDQPQLFYLKSEGFRRIELKVKNKEFYYVHSDAYEYCVSNVRAIEKVDDAVQYEKLDGDGGTARIDLFDASVFACIQALANLGKNKNVMAYFD
;
A
#
# COMPACT_ATOMS: atom_id res chain seq x y z
N MET A 1 -38.71 4.19 -13.15
CA MET A 1 -37.48 5.00 -13.15
C MET A 1 -36.36 4.15 -13.75
N GLY A 2 -35.73 4.60 -14.84
CA GLY A 2 -34.66 3.86 -15.52
C GLY A 2 -33.44 3.67 -14.61
N ASN A 3 -32.62 2.67 -14.91
CA ASN A 3 -31.46 2.35 -14.06
C ASN A 3 -30.36 3.41 -14.14
N VAL A 4 -30.19 4.06 -15.28
CA VAL A 4 -29.29 5.23 -15.43
C VAL A 4 -29.75 6.38 -14.55
N GLU A 5 -31.06 6.61 -14.44
CA GLU A 5 -31.62 7.65 -13.57
C GLU A 5 -31.43 7.33 -12.07
N LYS A 6 -31.44 6.04 -11.69
CA LYS A 6 -31.09 5.64 -10.32
C LYS A 6 -29.63 5.98 -9.99
N ALA A 7 -28.71 5.75 -10.94
CA ALA A 7 -27.30 6.13 -10.78
C ALA A 7 -27.11 7.65 -10.68
N LYS A 8 -27.82 8.44 -11.53
CA LYS A 8 -27.80 9.91 -11.42
C LYS A 8 -28.30 10.41 -10.06
N LYS A 9 -29.33 9.77 -9.50
CA LYS A 9 -29.80 10.10 -8.14
C LYS A 9 -28.77 9.78 -7.06
N TYR A 10 -28.06 8.66 -7.18
CA TYR A 10 -26.93 8.37 -6.28
C TYR A 10 -25.86 9.45 -6.40
N VAL A 11 -25.46 9.82 -7.62
CA VAL A 11 -24.48 10.89 -7.88
C VAL A 11 -24.93 12.21 -7.26
N GLN A 12 -26.21 12.59 -7.45
CA GLN A 12 -26.75 13.81 -6.87
C GLN A 12 -26.70 13.77 -5.34
N HIS A 13 -27.07 12.62 -4.74
CA HIS A 13 -26.98 12.44 -3.28
C HIS A 13 -25.56 12.60 -2.77
N VAL A 14 -24.56 12.01 -3.45
CA VAL A 14 -23.13 12.15 -3.10
C VAL A 14 -22.68 13.60 -3.13
N LEU A 15 -23.13 14.38 -4.13
CA LEU A 15 -22.74 15.78 -4.28
C LEU A 15 -23.47 16.72 -3.31
N ASP A 16 -24.71 16.37 -2.91
CA ASP A 16 -25.51 17.16 -1.97
C ASP A 16 -25.16 16.88 -0.51
N HIS A 17 -24.56 15.69 -0.20
CA HIS A 17 -24.25 15.22 1.15
C HIS A 17 -22.77 14.80 1.25
N GLN A 18 -21.87 15.71 0.86
CA GLN A 18 -20.42 15.44 0.79
C GLN A 18 -19.82 15.03 2.14
N GLU A 19 -20.45 15.44 3.25
CA GLU A 19 -20.06 15.06 4.61
C GLU A 19 -20.19 13.56 4.90
N GLU A 20 -21.02 12.83 4.13
CA GLU A 20 -21.22 11.39 4.25
C GLU A 20 -20.33 10.58 3.28
N HIS A 21 -19.50 11.24 2.46
CA HIS A 21 -18.73 10.62 1.38
C HIS A 21 -17.26 11.03 1.40
N CYS A 22 -16.36 10.11 1.05
CA CYS A 22 -14.95 10.44 0.94
C CYS A 22 -14.64 11.23 -0.34
N GLU A 23 -13.48 11.91 -0.36
CA GLU A 23 -13.02 12.70 -1.51
C GLU A 23 -13.07 11.89 -2.81
N GLU A 24 -12.58 10.65 -2.79
CA GLU A 24 -12.52 9.79 -3.98
C GLU A 24 -13.92 9.44 -4.51
N ASN A 25 -14.91 9.24 -3.63
CA ASN A 25 -16.29 8.97 -4.05
C ASN A 25 -16.93 10.21 -4.67
N ILE A 26 -16.73 11.39 -4.09
CA ILE A 26 -17.21 12.69 -4.63
C ILE A 26 -16.61 12.96 -6.02
N LEU A 27 -15.30 12.72 -6.17
CA LEU A 27 -14.60 12.89 -7.46
C LEU A 27 -15.10 11.88 -8.51
N ALA A 28 -15.36 10.63 -8.12
CA ALA A 28 -15.93 9.61 -9.01
C ALA A 28 -17.35 9.98 -9.47
N ALA A 29 -18.18 10.52 -8.56
CA ALA A 29 -19.50 11.04 -8.89
C ALA A 29 -19.44 12.23 -9.85
N SER A 30 -18.52 13.17 -9.62
CA SER A 30 -18.29 14.31 -10.50
C SER A 30 -17.78 13.87 -11.88
N ARG A 31 -16.88 12.87 -11.94
CA ARG A 31 -16.40 12.27 -13.18
C ARG A 31 -17.55 11.68 -13.99
N PHE A 32 -18.47 10.97 -13.36
CA PHE A 32 -19.64 10.38 -14.06
C PHE A 32 -20.47 11.43 -14.80
N LEU A 33 -20.73 12.59 -14.18
CA LEU A 33 -21.46 13.67 -14.86
C LEU A 33 -20.72 14.22 -16.08
N ARG A 34 -19.41 14.45 -15.94
CA ARG A 34 -18.58 14.89 -17.08
C ARG A 34 -18.55 13.86 -18.21
N ASP A 35 -18.54 12.58 -17.86
CA ASP A 35 -18.48 11.47 -18.81
C ASP A 35 -19.78 11.34 -19.61
N LEU A 36 -20.94 11.66 -19.02
CA LEU A 36 -22.23 11.69 -19.74
C LEU A 36 -22.25 12.75 -20.85
N ASP A 37 -21.54 13.85 -20.67
CA ASP A 37 -21.43 14.94 -21.66
C ASP A 37 -20.25 14.79 -22.61
N ASN A 38 -19.40 13.78 -22.42
CA ASN A 38 -18.19 13.58 -23.21
C ASN A 38 -18.51 12.98 -24.58
N PRO A 39 -18.18 13.67 -25.70
CA PRO A 39 -18.49 13.21 -27.05
C PRO A 39 -17.73 11.95 -27.50
N GLU A 40 -16.69 11.52 -26.77
CA GLU A 40 -15.93 10.31 -27.06
C GLU A 40 -16.66 9.03 -26.61
N PHE A 41 -17.70 9.18 -25.74
CA PHE A 41 -18.45 8.06 -25.20
C PHE A 41 -19.93 8.12 -25.59
N GLU A 42 -20.58 6.98 -25.55
CA GLU A 42 -22.02 6.84 -25.67
C GLU A 42 -22.58 5.95 -24.55
N MET A 43 -23.80 6.24 -24.10
CA MET A 43 -24.47 5.49 -23.06
C MET A 43 -25.46 4.51 -23.67
N ASP A 44 -25.27 3.22 -23.40
CA ASP A 44 -26.19 2.14 -23.76
C ASP A 44 -27.09 1.81 -22.57
N GLU A 45 -28.26 2.44 -22.51
CA GLU A 45 -29.24 2.24 -21.43
C GLU A 45 -29.88 0.84 -21.50
N ASP A 46 -30.07 0.26 -22.70
CA ASP A 46 -30.66 -1.05 -22.87
C ASP A 46 -29.74 -2.14 -22.29
N MET A 47 -28.42 -2.00 -22.49
CA MET A 47 -27.43 -2.89 -21.90
C MET A 47 -27.42 -2.79 -20.37
N VAL A 48 -27.50 -1.58 -19.82
CA VAL A 48 -27.62 -1.38 -18.37
C VAL A 48 -28.87 -2.06 -17.82
N ASP A 49 -30.02 -1.85 -18.46
CA ASP A 49 -31.30 -2.42 -18.05
C ASP A 49 -31.27 -3.95 -18.12
N PHE A 50 -30.65 -4.52 -19.16
CA PHE A 50 -30.44 -5.96 -19.27
C PHE A 50 -29.61 -6.51 -18.10
N VAL A 51 -28.47 -5.90 -17.78
CA VAL A 51 -27.56 -6.36 -16.71
C VAL A 51 -28.22 -6.24 -15.33
N VAL A 52 -28.88 -5.13 -15.05
CA VAL A 52 -29.62 -4.96 -13.79
C VAL A 52 -30.73 -5.99 -13.67
N HIS A 53 -31.52 -6.20 -14.75
CA HIS A 53 -32.58 -7.20 -14.79
C HIS A 53 -32.02 -8.61 -14.57
N PHE A 54 -30.92 -8.94 -15.23
CA PHE A 54 -30.23 -10.23 -15.04
C PHE A 54 -29.83 -10.42 -13.57
N ILE A 55 -29.14 -9.46 -12.96
CA ILE A 55 -28.69 -9.58 -11.58
C ILE A 55 -29.88 -9.71 -10.62
N GLU A 56 -30.85 -8.80 -10.71
CA GLU A 56 -31.96 -8.74 -9.74
C GLU A 56 -32.95 -9.91 -9.85
N ASN A 57 -33.06 -10.55 -11.02
CA ASN A 57 -34.02 -11.63 -11.23
C ASN A 57 -33.40 -13.04 -11.25
N THR A 58 -32.08 -13.16 -11.49
CA THR A 58 -31.44 -14.49 -11.59
C THR A 58 -30.46 -14.77 -10.47
N ILE A 59 -29.92 -13.72 -9.83
CA ILE A 59 -28.94 -13.87 -8.75
C ILE A 59 -29.64 -13.73 -7.40
N VAL A 60 -29.30 -14.63 -6.49
CA VAL A 60 -29.84 -14.63 -5.12
C VAL A 60 -28.72 -14.65 -4.08
N HIS A 61 -29.03 -14.20 -2.89
CA HIS A 61 -28.13 -14.28 -1.75
C HIS A 61 -27.87 -15.76 -1.36
N GLN A 62 -26.60 -16.11 -1.21
CA GLN A 62 -26.21 -17.44 -0.77
C GLN A 62 -26.42 -17.64 0.73
N GLN A 63 -26.22 -16.59 1.53
CA GLN A 63 -26.27 -16.62 2.99
C GLN A 63 -26.46 -15.20 3.55
N GLY A 64 -26.70 -15.12 4.85
CA GLY A 64 -26.81 -13.86 5.61
C GLY A 64 -28.23 -13.58 6.08
N ASP A 65 -28.33 -12.58 6.93
CA ASP A 65 -29.58 -12.06 7.47
C ASP A 65 -29.69 -10.57 7.16
N ASP A 66 -30.92 -10.07 7.09
CA ASP A 66 -31.20 -8.63 6.98
C ASP A 66 -31.05 -7.92 8.35
N MET A 67 -31.30 -6.62 8.36
CA MET A 67 -31.20 -5.79 9.58
C MET A 67 -32.17 -6.18 10.70
N PHE A 68 -33.15 -7.03 10.39
CA PHE A 68 -34.13 -7.56 11.35
C PHE A 68 -33.88 -9.02 11.74
N ALA A 69 -32.65 -9.52 11.47
CA ALA A 69 -32.25 -10.91 11.71
C ALA A 69 -33.13 -11.93 10.95
N VAL A 70 -33.67 -11.54 9.78
CA VAL A 70 -34.42 -12.43 8.89
C VAL A 70 -33.50 -12.90 7.78
N SER A 71 -33.42 -14.23 7.57
CA SER A 71 -32.56 -14.81 6.54
C SER A 71 -32.87 -14.23 5.15
N ILE A 72 -31.81 -13.78 4.48
CA ILE A 72 -31.87 -13.33 3.08
C ILE A 72 -31.46 -14.44 2.09
N ARG A 73 -31.06 -15.61 2.57
CA ARG A 73 -30.71 -16.74 1.70
C ARG A 73 -31.85 -17.03 0.73
N ASN A 74 -31.51 -17.20 -0.56
CA ASN A 74 -32.44 -17.40 -1.67
C ASN A 74 -33.34 -16.19 -2.01
N LYS A 75 -33.20 -15.05 -1.33
CA LYS A 75 -33.87 -13.81 -1.76
C LYS A 75 -33.10 -13.16 -2.91
N PRO A 76 -33.76 -12.50 -3.87
CA PRO A 76 -33.11 -11.80 -4.97
C PRO A 76 -32.04 -10.80 -4.49
N LEU A 77 -30.94 -10.72 -5.23
CA LEU A 77 -29.88 -9.71 -5.01
C LEU A 77 -30.34 -8.38 -5.62
N LEU A 78 -31.09 -7.61 -4.86
CA LEU A 78 -31.52 -6.27 -5.28
C LEU A 78 -30.36 -5.28 -5.15
N LEU A 79 -30.09 -4.53 -6.22
CA LEU A 79 -28.98 -3.58 -6.26
C LEU A 79 -29.26 -2.34 -5.42
N GLN A 80 -28.30 -1.98 -4.60
CA GLN A 80 -28.29 -0.73 -3.83
C GLN A 80 -27.93 0.47 -4.73
N PRO A 81 -28.18 1.73 -4.31
CA PRO A 81 -27.90 2.90 -5.14
C PRO A 81 -26.45 2.99 -5.64
N TRP A 82 -25.45 2.70 -4.78
CA TRP A 82 -24.05 2.67 -5.17
C TRP A 82 -23.73 1.52 -6.16
N GLN A 83 -24.42 0.39 -6.05
CA GLN A 83 -24.26 -0.74 -6.96
C GLN A 83 -24.84 -0.42 -8.34
N HIS A 84 -25.98 0.27 -8.42
CA HIS A 84 -26.50 0.80 -9.69
C HIS A 84 -25.49 1.76 -10.34
N PHE A 85 -24.85 2.65 -9.57
CA PHE A 85 -23.81 3.54 -10.07
C PHE A 85 -22.64 2.76 -10.68
N VAL A 86 -22.15 1.71 -10.01
CA VAL A 86 -21.09 0.84 -10.53
C VAL A 86 -21.52 0.13 -11.81
N VAL A 87 -22.71 -0.49 -11.84
CA VAL A 87 -23.23 -1.21 -13.00
C VAL A 87 -23.40 -0.28 -14.21
N VAL A 88 -23.98 0.91 -14.01
CA VAL A 88 -24.16 1.89 -15.09
C VAL A 88 -22.84 2.32 -15.68
N ASN A 89 -21.81 2.56 -14.85
CA ASN A 89 -20.48 2.90 -15.36
C ASN A 89 -19.88 1.74 -16.16
N LEU A 90 -19.87 0.53 -15.64
CA LEU A 90 -19.14 -0.60 -16.23
C LEU A 90 -19.79 -1.15 -17.51
N PHE A 91 -21.12 -1.07 -17.61
CA PHE A 91 -21.87 -1.66 -18.72
C PHE A 91 -22.52 -0.65 -19.66
N GLY A 92 -22.73 0.59 -19.19
CA GLY A 92 -23.42 1.61 -19.99
C GLY A 92 -22.48 2.41 -20.90
N PHE A 93 -21.23 2.66 -20.50
CA PHE A 93 -20.32 3.48 -21.31
C PHE A 93 -19.58 2.68 -22.37
N TYR A 94 -19.74 3.08 -23.63
CA TYR A 94 -19.03 2.55 -24.79
C TYR A 94 -18.19 3.65 -25.46
N ILE A 95 -17.12 3.23 -26.15
CA ILE A 95 -16.38 4.13 -27.04
C ILE A 95 -17.28 4.38 -28.26
N LYS A 96 -17.58 5.65 -28.52
CA LYS A 96 -18.57 6.06 -29.52
C LYS A 96 -18.31 5.46 -30.89
N GLY A 97 -19.37 4.89 -31.47
CA GLY A 97 -19.31 4.25 -32.78
C GLY A 97 -18.60 2.90 -32.80
N THR A 98 -18.39 2.27 -31.64
CA THR A 98 -17.83 0.92 -31.53
C THR A 98 -18.64 0.07 -30.57
N ASN A 99 -18.42 -1.25 -30.58
CA ASN A 99 -18.96 -2.17 -29.58
C ASN A 99 -17.98 -2.37 -28.40
N GLU A 100 -17.06 -1.44 -28.19
CA GLU A 100 -16.02 -1.56 -27.18
C GLU A 100 -16.44 -0.82 -25.91
N ARG A 101 -16.54 -1.57 -24.80
CA ARG A 101 -16.79 -0.97 -23.49
C ARG A 101 -15.63 -0.06 -23.10
N ARG A 102 -15.96 1.09 -22.55
CA ARG A 102 -14.98 2.09 -22.12
C ARG A 102 -14.01 1.56 -21.09
N PHE A 103 -14.54 0.96 -20.00
CA PHE A 103 -13.73 0.53 -18.87
C PHE A 103 -13.16 -0.87 -19.10
N LYS A 104 -11.85 -1.02 -18.86
CA LYS A 104 -11.09 -2.28 -18.95
C LYS A 104 -10.56 -2.72 -17.60
N GLU A 105 -10.59 -1.84 -16.64
CA GLU A 105 -10.13 -2.04 -15.29
C GLU A 105 -11.05 -1.35 -14.31
N ALA A 106 -11.30 -1.99 -13.15
CA ALA A 106 -12.08 -1.43 -12.07
C ALA A 106 -11.37 -1.68 -10.74
N LEU A 107 -11.17 -0.61 -9.93
CA LEU A 107 -10.80 -0.73 -8.53
C LEU A 107 -12.05 -0.45 -7.68
N ILE A 108 -12.45 -1.45 -6.89
CA ILE A 108 -13.56 -1.35 -5.96
C ILE A 108 -13.02 -1.57 -4.55
N MET A 109 -12.89 -0.52 -3.79
CA MET A 109 -12.37 -0.56 -2.42
C MET A 109 -13.44 -0.14 -1.42
N LEU A 110 -13.89 -1.10 -0.62
CA LEU A 110 -14.96 -0.95 0.36
C LEU A 110 -14.56 -1.58 1.68
N ALA A 111 -15.10 -1.07 2.79
CA ALA A 111 -15.00 -1.71 4.10
C ALA A 111 -15.57 -3.14 4.09
N ARG A 112 -15.22 -3.94 5.10
CA ARG A 112 -15.78 -5.30 5.26
C ARG A 112 -17.30 -5.26 5.38
N LYS A 113 -17.97 -6.37 5.05
CA LYS A 113 -19.43 -6.58 5.16
C LYS A 113 -20.30 -5.71 4.23
N ASN A 114 -19.71 -4.89 3.36
CA ASN A 114 -20.45 -4.14 2.34
C ASN A 114 -20.80 -4.96 1.07
N GLY A 115 -20.60 -6.27 1.08
CA GLY A 115 -21.03 -7.14 -0.02
C GLY A 115 -20.16 -7.10 -1.28
N LYS A 116 -18.92 -6.55 -1.22
CA LYS A 116 -18.05 -6.37 -2.39
C LYS A 116 -17.80 -7.64 -3.20
N THR A 117 -17.49 -8.76 -2.54
CA THR A 117 -17.14 -10.03 -3.21
C THR A 117 -18.33 -10.61 -3.96
N SER A 118 -19.50 -10.71 -3.31
CA SER A 118 -20.73 -11.24 -3.94
C SER A 118 -21.21 -10.35 -5.09
N PHE A 119 -21.14 -9.03 -4.92
CA PHE A 119 -21.50 -8.07 -5.96
C PHE A 119 -20.55 -8.15 -7.16
N THR A 120 -19.24 -8.19 -6.94
CA THR A 120 -18.26 -8.32 -8.03
C THR A 120 -18.41 -9.66 -8.74
N ALA A 121 -18.68 -10.74 -8.01
CA ALA A 121 -18.96 -12.04 -8.61
C ALA A 121 -20.22 -12.01 -9.49
N ALA A 122 -21.31 -11.36 -9.03
CA ALA A 122 -22.53 -11.17 -9.83
C ALA A 122 -22.27 -10.39 -11.13
N ILE A 123 -21.50 -9.30 -11.04
CA ILE A 123 -21.05 -8.52 -12.22
C ILE A 123 -20.20 -9.38 -13.16
N ALA A 124 -19.23 -10.14 -12.62
CA ALA A 124 -18.39 -11.00 -13.44
C ALA A 124 -19.21 -12.08 -14.17
N LEU A 125 -20.27 -12.61 -13.54
CA LEU A 125 -21.18 -13.55 -14.18
C LEU A 125 -21.98 -12.88 -15.32
N ALA A 126 -22.41 -11.62 -15.13
CA ALA A 126 -23.05 -10.86 -16.20
C ALA A 126 -22.11 -10.69 -17.42
N TYR A 127 -20.82 -10.36 -17.19
CA TYR A 127 -19.82 -10.34 -18.28
C TYR A 127 -19.68 -11.68 -18.98
N GLN A 128 -19.72 -12.81 -18.23
CA GLN A 128 -19.62 -14.14 -18.81
C GLN A 128 -20.80 -14.44 -19.74
N ILE A 129 -22.01 -14.06 -19.34
CA ILE A 129 -23.23 -14.27 -20.14
C ILE A 129 -23.24 -13.36 -21.39
N LEU A 130 -22.81 -12.11 -21.25
CA LEU A 130 -22.77 -11.15 -22.37
C LEU A 130 -21.74 -11.51 -23.43
N ASP A 131 -20.61 -12.09 -23.05
CA ASP A 131 -19.48 -12.34 -23.92
C ASP A 131 -19.33 -13.84 -24.31
N THR A 132 -20.41 -14.64 -24.21
CA THR A 132 -20.41 -16.08 -24.56
C THR A 132 -19.93 -16.34 -25.98
N ASP A 133 -20.35 -15.54 -26.96
CA ASP A 133 -19.94 -15.65 -28.36
C ASP A 133 -18.42 -15.63 -28.55
N SER A 134 -17.71 -14.92 -27.67
CA SER A 134 -16.25 -14.81 -27.70
C SER A 134 -15.53 -15.94 -26.94
N GLY A 135 -16.27 -16.91 -26.38
CA GLY A 135 -15.72 -17.94 -25.52
C GLY A 135 -15.18 -17.35 -24.22
N SER A 136 -16.04 -16.69 -23.46
CA SER A 136 -15.69 -15.91 -22.26
C SER A 136 -15.01 -16.73 -21.17
N LYS A 137 -13.97 -16.19 -20.52
CA LYS A 137 -13.25 -16.87 -19.42
C LYS A 137 -13.03 -15.91 -18.27
N CYS A 138 -13.49 -16.34 -17.09
CA CYS A 138 -13.28 -15.61 -15.83
C CYS A 138 -12.30 -16.35 -14.92
N TYR A 139 -11.32 -15.65 -14.41
CA TYR A 139 -10.41 -16.18 -13.39
C TYR A 139 -10.54 -15.40 -12.10
N ILE A 140 -10.75 -16.13 -11.01
CA ILE A 140 -10.80 -15.56 -9.66
C ILE A 140 -9.47 -15.87 -8.99
N VAL A 141 -8.70 -14.83 -8.72
CA VAL A 141 -7.35 -14.93 -8.16
C VAL A 141 -7.30 -14.21 -6.82
N ALA A 142 -6.89 -14.93 -5.78
CA ALA A 142 -6.67 -14.38 -4.45
C ALA A 142 -5.35 -14.90 -3.87
N ASN A 143 -4.93 -14.38 -2.73
CA ASN A 143 -3.67 -14.79 -2.11
C ASN A 143 -3.68 -16.26 -1.64
N SER A 144 -4.85 -16.80 -1.31
CA SER A 144 -5.06 -18.21 -1.01
C SER A 144 -6.26 -18.76 -1.78
N VAL A 145 -6.26 -20.09 -2.05
CA VAL A 145 -7.41 -20.78 -2.65
C VAL A 145 -8.67 -20.52 -1.83
N LYS A 146 -8.57 -20.57 -0.50
CA LYS A 146 -9.71 -20.37 0.39
C LYS A 146 -10.42 -19.03 0.17
N GLN A 147 -9.66 -17.95 -0.08
CA GLN A 147 -10.24 -16.64 -0.39
C GLN A 147 -10.90 -16.62 -1.78
N ALA A 148 -10.25 -17.21 -2.80
CA ALA A 148 -10.85 -17.30 -4.13
C ALA A 148 -12.15 -18.13 -4.13
N LEU A 149 -12.26 -19.11 -3.23
CA LEU A 149 -13.45 -19.96 -3.08
C LEU A 149 -14.66 -19.21 -2.50
N GLU A 150 -14.51 -18.04 -1.88
CA GLU A 150 -15.66 -17.25 -1.43
C GLU A 150 -16.45 -16.71 -2.62
N ALA A 151 -15.78 -16.07 -3.57
CA ALA A 151 -16.43 -15.61 -4.80
C ALA A 151 -16.90 -16.78 -5.69
N PHE A 152 -16.07 -17.82 -5.82
CA PHE A 152 -16.44 -19.03 -6.58
C PHE A 152 -17.67 -19.73 -5.98
N GLY A 153 -17.74 -19.87 -4.67
CA GLY A 153 -18.87 -20.50 -3.97
C GLY A 153 -20.18 -19.76 -4.20
N PHE A 154 -20.13 -18.41 -4.23
CA PHE A 154 -21.29 -17.60 -4.58
C PHE A 154 -21.75 -17.83 -6.03
N LEU A 155 -20.80 -17.85 -6.97
CA LEU A 155 -21.09 -18.16 -8.39
C LEU A 155 -21.67 -19.55 -8.56
N ARG A 156 -21.02 -20.56 -7.97
CA ARG A 156 -21.49 -21.94 -7.99
C ARG A 156 -22.92 -22.06 -7.49
N PHE A 157 -23.20 -21.48 -6.30
CA PHE A 157 -24.52 -21.52 -5.69
C PHE A 157 -25.61 -20.96 -6.61
N ASN A 158 -25.33 -19.89 -7.34
CA ASN A 158 -26.27 -19.26 -8.25
C ASN A 158 -26.42 -20.05 -9.57
N VAL A 159 -25.31 -20.51 -10.15
CA VAL A 159 -25.33 -21.26 -11.42
C VAL A 159 -25.96 -22.66 -11.26
N GLU A 160 -25.75 -23.34 -10.12
CA GLU A 160 -26.42 -24.61 -9.81
C GLU A 160 -27.96 -24.51 -9.87
N ARG A 161 -28.50 -23.35 -9.48
CA ARG A 161 -29.96 -23.08 -9.48
C ARG A 161 -30.58 -23.00 -10.88
N TRP A 162 -29.77 -22.66 -11.89
CA TRP A 162 -30.25 -22.64 -13.28
C TRP A 162 -30.62 -24.01 -13.81
N ASN A 163 -30.05 -25.06 -13.19
CA ASN A 163 -30.32 -26.44 -13.52
C ASN A 163 -30.19 -26.74 -15.03
N ASP A 164 -29.23 -26.11 -15.70
CA ASP A 164 -28.98 -26.26 -17.14
C ASP A 164 -27.98 -27.39 -17.38
N LYS A 165 -28.37 -28.36 -18.23
CA LYS A 165 -27.56 -29.53 -18.61
C LYS A 165 -26.28 -29.16 -19.39
N ASN A 166 -26.22 -27.99 -19.98
CA ASN A 166 -25.05 -27.46 -20.68
C ASN A 166 -23.96 -26.95 -19.74
N ILE A 167 -24.27 -26.85 -18.45
CA ILE A 167 -23.36 -26.35 -17.43
C ILE A 167 -22.78 -27.51 -16.63
N ARG A 168 -21.47 -27.54 -16.51
CA ARG A 168 -20.72 -28.52 -15.70
C ARG A 168 -19.95 -27.79 -14.60
N ILE A 169 -20.10 -28.27 -13.38
CA ILE A 169 -19.42 -27.72 -12.21
C ILE A 169 -18.47 -28.78 -11.67
N LYS A 170 -17.21 -28.42 -11.50
CA LYS A 170 -16.20 -29.19 -10.77
C LYS A 170 -15.81 -28.42 -9.53
N ASP A 171 -15.99 -29.05 -8.38
CA ASP A 171 -15.61 -28.47 -7.10
C ASP A 171 -15.02 -29.56 -6.22
N ASN A 172 -13.72 -29.75 -6.33
CA ASN A 172 -12.96 -30.77 -5.61
C ASN A 172 -11.56 -30.23 -5.23
N ASN A 173 -10.76 -31.03 -4.53
CA ASN A 173 -9.44 -30.62 -4.06
C ASN A 173 -8.42 -30.24 -5.16
N GLN A 174 -8.70 -30.54 -6.42
CA GLN A 174 -7.79 -30.28 -7.54
C GLN A 174 -8.28 -29.15 -8.46
N GLU A 175 -9.61 -29.00 -8.59
CA GLU A 175 -10.20 -28.07 -9.56
C GLU A 175 -11.51 -27.46 -9.02
N HIS A 176 -11.61 -26.16 -9.13
CA HIS A 176 -12.80 -25.38 -8.81
C HIS A 176 -13.19 -24.58 -10.05
N SER A 177 -14.07 -25.15 -10.88
CA SER A 177 -14.45 -24.56 -12.16
C SER A 177 -15.92 -24.75 -12.52
N ILE A 178 -16.44 -23.81 -13.31
CA ILE A 178 -17.76 -23.84 -13.94
C ILE A 178 -17.53 -23.71 -15.43
N THR A 179 -18.05 -24.65 -16.22
CA THR A 179 -17.96 -24.62 -17.67
C THR A 179 -19.35 -24.69 -18.26
N ALA A 180 -19.70 -23.75 -19.12
CA ALA A 180 -20.92 -23.76 -19.90
C ALA A 180 -20.58 -23.83 -21.39
N ASN A 181 -21.33 -24.65 -22.13
CA ASN A 181 -21.20 -24.80 -23.58
C ASN A 181 -22.58 -24.88 -24.22
N PHE A 182 -22.95 -23.84 -24.92
CA PHE A 182 -24.25 -23.69 -25.59
C PHE A 182 -24.16 -23.97 -27.11
N GLY A 183 -23.09 -24.61 -27.55
CA GLY A 183 -22.86 -24.91 -28.97
C GLY A 183 -22.54 -23.65 -29.79
N GLU A 184 -23.35 -23.38 -30.81
CA GLU A 184 -23.18 -22.22 -31.68
C GLU A 184 -23.47 -20.87 -30.93
N GLU A 185 -24.21 -20.91 -29.84
CA GLU A 185 -24.51 -19.75 -28.99
C GLU A 185 -23.33 -19.39 -28.03
N GLY A 186 -22.20 -20.11 -28.15
CA GLY A 186 -20.97 -19.79 -27.47
C GLY A 186 -20.74 -20.58 -26.17
N SER A 187 -19.82 -20.08 -25.36
CA SER A 187 -19.41 -20.77 -24.13
C SER A 187 -18.84 -19.77 -23.09
N PHE A 188 -18.87 -20.19 -21.82
CA PHE A 188 -18.09 -19.52 -20.80
C PHE A 188 -17.37 -20.50 -19.88
N PHE A 189 -16.30 -20.02 -19.24
CA PHE A 189 -15.50 -20.76 -18.28
C PHE A 189 -15.15 -19.87 -17.09
N ILE A 190 -15.38 -20.36 -15.87
CA ILE A 190 -15.02 -19.67 -14.63
C ILE A 190 -14.14 -20.59 -13.80
N GLN A 191 -13.02 -20.10 -13.28
CA GLN A 191 -12.12 -20.88 -12.44
C GLN A 191 -11.57 -20.07 -11.28
N ALA A 192 -11.58 -20.67 -10.07
CA ALA A 192 -10.86 -20.15 -8.93
C ALA A 192 -9.42 -20.69 -8.91
N LEU A 193 -8.46 -19.81 -8.74
CA LEU A 193 -7.05 -20.13 -8.77
C LEU A 193 -6.35 -19.65 -7.49
N ALA A 194 -5.43 -20.48 -7.00
CA ALA A 194 -4.45 -20.07 -6.02
C ALA A 194 -3.35 -19.23 -6.69
N ASN A 195 -2.63 -18.54 -5.87
CA ASN A 195 -1.52 -17.68 -6.21
C ASN A 195 -0.26 -18.46 -6.64
N ASP A 196 -0.33 -19.23 -7.71
CA ASP A 196 0.82 -19.86 -8.34
C ASP A 196 1.18 -19.09 -9.62
N GLU A 197 2.21 -18.26 -9.57
CA GLU A 197 2.65 -17.39 -10.68
C GLU A 197 2.94 -18.18 -11.96
N SER A 198 3.43 -19.41 -11.84
CA SER A 198 3.75 -20.26 -12.99
C SER A 198 2.50 -20.69 -13.78
N ARG A 199 1.36 -20.82 -13.09
CA ARG A 199 0.07 -21.14 -13.72
C ARG A 199 -0.61 -19.89 -14.30
N LEU A 200 -0.39 -18.74 -13.68
CA LEU A 200 -1.03 -17.49 -14.10
C LEU A 200 -0.51 -16.98 -15.45
N ASP A 201 0.75 -17.25 -15.80
CA ASP A 201 1.37 -16.77 -17.06
C ASP A 201 0.79 -17.41 -18.33
N SER A 202 0.18 -18.58 -18.21
CA SER A 202 -0.42 -19.33 -19.34
C SER A 202 -1.91 -19.04 -19.54
N LEU A 203 -2.52 -18.18 -18.71
CA LEU A 203 -3.94 -17.91 -18.77
C LEU A 203 -4.30 -16.99 -19.95
N ASN A 204 -5.53 -17.17 -20.46
CA ASN A 204 -6.14 -16.29 -21.44
C ASN A 204 -7.61 -16.11 -21.07
N GLY A 205 -7.98 -14.93 -20.60
CA GLY A 205 -9.34 -14.64 -20.13
C GLY A 205 -9.73 -13.19 -20.33
N ASN A 206 -11.03 -12.93 -20.47
CA ASN A 206 -11.57 -11.59 -20.64
C ASN A 206 -12.04 -10.97 -19.31
N VAL A 207 -12.26 -11.77 -18.26
CA VAL A 207 -12.63 -11.27 -16.94
C VAL A 207 -11.68 -11.83 -15.89
N ILE A 208 -11.13 -10.96 -15.05
CA ILE A 208 -10.27 -11.36 -13.95
C ILE A 208 -10.72 -10.64 -12.69
N ILE A 209 -10.87 -11.39 -11.60
CA ILE A 209 -11.10 -10.85 -10.26
C ILE A 209 -9.81 -11.05 -9.45
N LEU A 210 -9.14 -9.95 -9.08
CA LEU A 210 -8.08 -9.94 -8.08
C LEU A 210 -8.68 -9.55 -6.74
N ASP A 211 -8.93 -10.53 -5.88
CA ASP A 211 -9.50 -10.29 -4.56
C ASP A 211 -8.42 -10.12 -3.49
N GLU A 212 -8.76 -9.35 -2.46
CA GLU A 212 -7.90 -9.01 -1.32
C GLU A 212 -6.53 -8.43 -1.76
N ALA A 213 -6.57 -7.47 -2.69
CA ALA A 213 -5.38 -6.85 -3.28
C ALA A 213 -4.46 -6.16 -2.24
N HIS A 214 -4.96 -5.83 -1.04
CA HIS A 214 -4.16 -5.27 0.06
C HIS A 214 -3.05 -6.23 0.54
N THR A 215 -3.19 -7.53 0.30
CA THR A 215 -2.17 -8.52 0.67
C THR A 215 -1.01 -8.58 -0.34
N MET A 216 -1.12 -7.91 -1.47
CA MET A 216 -0.11 -7.90 -2.52
C MET A 216 0.99 -6.89 -2.20
N ARG A 217 2.23 -7.38 -2.07
CA ARG A 217 3.40 -6.53 -1.80
C ARG A 217 3.83 -5.69 -3.01
N ASN A 218 3.63 -6.20 -4.22
CA ASN A 218 4.06 -5.55 -5.46
C ASN A 218 3.06 -5.74 -6.61
N SER A 219 3.30 -5.06 -7.74
CA SER A 219 2.42 -5.06 -8.92
C SER A 219 2.60 -6.25 -9.88
N LYS A 220 3.47 -7.23 -9.57
CA LYS A 220 3.83 -8.30 -10.52
C LYS A 220 2.63 -9.11 -10.98
N LYS A 221 1.79 -9.58 -10.04
CA LYS A 221 0.56 -10.32 -10.36
C LYS A 221 -0.42 -9.50 -11.18
N TYR A 222 -0.65 -8.26 -10.74
CA TYR A 222 -1.51 -7.34 -11.47
C TYR A 222 -1.04 -7.16 -12.92
N GLY A 223 0.26 -6.94 -13.14
CA GLY A 223 0.84 -6.82 -14.48
C GLY A 223 0.68 -8.09 -15.32
N LEU A 224 0.82 -9.27 -14.69
CA LEU A 224 0.62 -10.57 -15.34
C LEU A 224 -0.85 -10.73 -15.76
N MET A 225 -1.79 -10.47 -14.86
CA MET A 225 -3.22 -10.57 -15.15
C MET A 225 -3.66 -9.59 -16.25
N LYS A 226 -3.11 -8.40 -16.27
CA LYS A 226 -3.38 -7.43 -17.34
C LYS A 226 -2.92 -7.93 -18.73
N LYS A 227 -1.81 -8.68 -18.80
CA LYS A 227 -1.33 -9.29 -20.04
C LYS A 227 -2.22 -10.45 -20.51
N THR A 228 -2.79 -11.24 -19.60
CA THR A 228 -3.66 -12.38 -19.96
C THR A 228 -4.93 -11.95 -20.69
N MET A 229 -5.35 -10.69 -20.54
CA MET A 229 -6.57 -10.16 -21.16
C MET A 229 -6.35 -9.58 -22.55
N SER A 230 -5.11 -9.50 -23.04
CA SER A 230 -4.76 -8.78 -24.29
C SER A 230 -5.42 -9.33 -25.56
N ALA A 231 -5.92 -10.56 -25.54
CA ALA A 231 -6.62 -11.18 -26.66
C ALA A 231 -8.08 -10.70 -26.83
N TYR A 232 -8.65 -10.08 -25.80
CA TYR A 232 -10.04 -9.67 -25.78
C TYR A 232 -10.17 -8.15 -25.78
N ARG A 233 -10.99 -7.61 -26.68
CA ARG A 233 -11.27 -6.16 -26.71
C ARG A 233 -12.19 -5.75 -25.56
N ASN A 234 -13.21 -6.52 -25.27
CA ASN A 234 -14.09 -6.33 -24.13
C ASN A 234 -13.61 -7.18 -22.96
N SER A 235 -12.55 -6.72 -22.29
CA SER A 235 -12.00 -7.37 -21.10
C SER A 235 -12.20 -6.51 -19.87
N MET A 236 -12.21 -7.14 -18.67
CA MET A 236 -12.36 -6.43 -17.40
C MET A 236 -11.50 -7.04 -16.29
N LEU A 237 -10.61 -6.24 -15.73
CA LEU A 237 -9.84 -6.56 -14.54
C LEU A 237 -10.47 -5.89 -13.32
N PHE A 238 -11.07 -6.68 -12.46
CA PHE A 238 -11.53 -6.22 -11.15
C PHE A 238 -10.42 -6.35 -10.12
N VAL A 239 -10.05 -5.25 -9.50
CA VAL A 239 -9.21 -5.22 -8.30
C VAL A 239 -10.14 -4.88 -7.12
N ILE A 240 -10.40 -5.86 -6.26
CA ILE A 240 -11.28 -5.66 -5.12
C ILE A 240 -10.53 -5.84 -3.81
N SER A 241 -10.80 -4.97 -2.85
CA SER A 241 -10.09 -5.00 -1.58
C SER A 241 -10.78 -4.22 -0.48
N THR A 242 -10.35 -4.48 0.75
CA THR A 242 -10.36 -3.54 1.87
C THR A 242 -8.98 -2.89 1.98
N ALA A 243 -8.84 -1.86 2.81
CA ALA A 243 -7.54 -1.41 3.26
C ALA A 243 -6.80 -2.51 4.02
N GLY A 244 -5.49 -2.41 4.08
CA GLY A 244 -4.61 -3.34 4.76
C GLY A 244 -3.59 -2.63 5.64
N ASP A 245 -2.61 -3.39 6.07
CA ASP A 245 -1.52 -2.98 6.95
C ASP A 245 -0.18 -2.80 6.21
N ILE A 246 -0.18 -2.84 4.88
CA ILE A 246 1.02 -2.66 4.05
C ILE A 246 0.95 -1.29 3.34
N PRO A 247 1.41 -0.20 3.95
CA PRO A 247 1.27 1.16 3.42
C PRO A 247 2.14 1.40 2.17
N THR A 248 3.16 0.59 1.93
CA THR A 248 4.03 0.61 0.74
C THR A 248 3.66 -0.46 -0.29
N GLY A 249 2.61 -1.26 -0.03
CA GLY A 249 2.16 -2.35 -0.89
C GLY A 249 1.52 -1.89 -2.19
N PHE A 250 1.17 -2.88 -3.04
CA PHE A 250 0.54 -2.63 -4.33
C PHE A 250 -0.70 -1.74 -4.23
N LEU A 251 -1.62 -2.05 -3.30
CA LEU A 251 -2.90 -1.34 -3.20
C LEU A 251 -2.70 0.12 -2.76
N ALA A 252 -1.82 0.39 -1.80
CA ALA A 252 -1.52 1.75 -1.35
C ALA A 252 -0.94 2.62 -2.48
N ASN A 253 0.00 2.07 -3.26
CA ASN A 253 0.53 2.73 -4.44
C ASN A 253 -0.54 2.91 -5.54
N ARG A 254 -1.43 1.92 -5.70
CA ARG A 254 -2.53 2.02 -6.66
C ARG A 254 -3.54 3.10 -6.27
N LEU A 255 -3.81 3.31 -4.97
CA LEU A 255 -4.65 4.41 -4.49
C LEU A 255 -4.07 5.78 -4.85
N LYS A 256 -2.77 5.99 -4.68
CA LYS A 256 -2.12 7.24 -5.11
C LYS A 256 -2.32 7.49 -6.61
N TYR A 257 -2.25 6.44 -7.43
CA TYR A 257 -2.56 6.54 -8.86
C TYR A 257 -4.04 6.86 -9.11
N CYS A 258 -4.96 6.21 -8.39
CA CYS A 258 -6.40 6.48 -8.48
C CYS A 258 -6.72 7.95 -8.17
N GLN A 259 -6.12 8.50 -7.12
CA GLN A 259 -6.28 9.92 -6.76
C GLN A 259 -5.81 10.85 -7.87
N LYS A 260 -4.66 10.54 -8.52
CA LYS A 260 -4.17 11.32 -9.66
C LYS A 260 -5.15 11.27 -10.85
N VAL A 261 -5.74 10.11 -11.13
CA VAL A 261 -6.73 9.96 -12.21
C VAL A 261 -8.01 10.72 -11.88
N LEU A 262 -8.55 10.57 -10.66
CA LEU A 262 -9.76 11.25 -10.24
C LEU A 262 -9.60 12.78 -10.17
N LYS A 263 -8.41 13.28 -9.80
CA LYS A 263 -8.05 14.71 -9.80
C LYS A 263 -7.61 15.23 -11.18
N GLU A 264 -7.76 14.42 -12.23
CA GLU A 264 -7.42 14.76 -13.63
C GLU A 264 -5.93 15.12 -13.85
N LEU A 265 -5.06 14.75 -12.93
CA LEU A 265 -3.60 14.91 -13.07
C LEU A 265 -2.99 13.89 -14.03
N VAL A 266 -3.69 12.78 -14.25
CA VAL A 266 -3.34 11.72 -15.20
C VAL A 266 -4.61 11.32 -15.95
N LYS A 267 -4.56 11.31 -17.29
CA LYS A 267 -5.66 10.80 -18.13
C LYS A 267 -5.61 9.28 -18.19
N ASP A 268 -6.63 8.60 -17.64
CA ASP A 268 -6.87 7.16 -17.80
C ASP A 268 -8.38 6.91 -17.89
N ASP A 269 -8.90 6.97 -19.12
CA ASP A 269 -10.32 6.85 -19.41
C ASP A 269 -10.82 5.40 -19.26
N SER A 270 -9.93 4.42 -19.33
CA SER A 270 -10.25 3.00 -19.27
C SER A 270 -10.32 2.43 -17.84
N PHE A 271 -9.99 3.23 -16.84
CA PHE A 271 -9.93 2.81 -15.45
C PHE A 271 -11.11 3.35 -14.63
N PHE A 272 -11.98 2.46 -14.19
CA PHE A 272 -13.06 2.77 -13.26
C PHE A 272 -12.57 2.71 -11.81
N ILE A 273 -12.94 3.70 -11.02
CA ILE A 273 -12.48 3.84 -9.62
C ILE A 273 -13.71 4.06 -8.74
N PHE A 274 -13.91 3.17 -7.77
CA PHE A 274 -14.94 3.30 -6.75
C PHE A 274 -14.34 2.98 -5.37
N ILE A 275 -14.19 4.00 -4.57
CA ILE A 275 -13.55 3.94 -3.25
C ILE A 275 -14.47 4.56 -2.22
N CYS A 276 -14.76 3.82 -1.15
CA CYS A 276 -15.43 4.32 0.04
C CYS A 276 -14.54 4.03 1.26
N LYS A 277 -14.06 5.08 1.91
CA LYS A 277 -13.19 5.03 3.08
C LYS A 277 -13.43 6.26 3.95
N ALA A 278 -12.99 6.26 5.21
CA ALA A 278 -12.92 7.50 5.95
C ALA A 278 -11.85 8.43 5.34
N ASN A 279 -12.10 9.74 5.35
CA ASN A 279 -11.08 10.71 4.97
C ASN A 279 -9.97 10.72 6.02
N GLN A 280 -8.75 10.93 5.59
CA GLN A 280 -7.59 11.06 6.46
C GLN A 280 -6.95 12.43 6.26
N ALA A 281 -6.56 13.05 7.35
CA ALA A 281 -5.69 14.23 7.33
C ALA A 281 -4.28 13.84 6.85
N THR A 282 -3.43 14.82 6.60
CA THR A 282 -2.07 14.61 6.09
C THR A 282 -1.20 13.77 7.03
N ASP A 283 -1.46 13.84 8.34
CA ASP A 283 -0.81 13.04 9.40
C ASP A 283 -1.40 11.63 9.55
N GLY A 284 -2.37 11.25 8.69
CA GLY A 284 -3.05 9.94 8.74
C GLY A 284 -4.20 9.87 9.75
N ASP A 285 -4.48 10.95 10.49
CA ASP A 285 -5.59 11.01 11.42
C ASP A 285 -6.94 10.97 10.67
N VAL A 286 -7.89 10.26 11.23
CA VAL A 286 -9.26 10.07 10.70
C VAL A 286 -10.23 11.07 11.34
N GLY A 287 -9.77 11.87 12.29
CA GLY A 287 -10.61 12.75 13.09
C GLY A 287 -11.52 12.01 14.06
N ASP A 288 -12.70 12.57 14.32
CA ASP A 288 -13.67 11.95 15.23
C ASP A 288 -14.40 10.77 14.55
N TYR A 289 -13.85 9.57 14.69
CA TYR A 289 -14.44 8.34 14.14
C TYR A 289 -15.65 7.81 14.94
N LEU A 290 -16.11 8.52 15.97
CA LEU A 290 -17.41 8.32 16.58
C LEU A 290 -18.52 9.08 15.83
N ASP A 291 -18.17 10.03 14.96
CA ASP A 291 -19.12 10.72 14.07
C ASP A 291 -19.73 9.72 13.07
N GLU A 292 -21.05 9.73 12.97
CA GLU A 292 -21.80 8.89 12.02
C GLU A 292 -21.38 9.11 10.57
N ASN A 293 -21.05 10.33 10.19
CA ASN A 293 -20.66 10.65 8.81
C ASN A 293 -19.34 9.97 8.44
N VAL A 294 -18.37 9.95 9.36
CA VAL A 294 -17.10 9.24 9.16
C VAL A 294 -17.33 7.72 8.97
N LEU A 295 -18.23 7.13 9.77
CA LEU A 295 -18.62 5.73 9.62
C LEU A 295 -19.32 5.44 8.29
N LYS A 296 -20.20 6.35 7.84
CA LYS A 296 -20.93 6.24 6.57
C LYS A 296 -19.99 6.35 5.36
N MET A 297 -18.97 7.23 5.39
CA MET A 297 -18.00 7.39 4.29
C MET A 297 -17.39 6.07 3.82
N ALA A 298 -17.08 5.17 4.74
CA ALA A 298 -16.46 3.88 4.45
C ALA A 298 -17.46 2.76 4.10
N ASN A 299 -18.73 2.94 4.50
CA ASN A 299 -19.75 1.88 4.51
C ASN A 299 -20.97 2.24 3.66
N PRO A 300 -20.89 2.23 2.32
CA PRO A 300 -22.00 2.63 1.45
C PRO A 300 -23.24 1.74 1.57
N SER A 301 -23.14 0.59 2.21
CA SER A 301 -24.24 -0.35 2.49
C SER A 301 -24.81 -0.21 3.92
N TRP A 302 -24.50 0.91 4.61
CA TRP A 302 -25.09 1.17 5.92
C TRP A 302 -26.63 1.22 5.84
N GLY A 303 -27.28 0.68 6.86
CA GLY A 303 -28.74 0.54 6.86
C GLY A 303 -29.31 -0.61 6.02
N VAL A 304 -28.45 -1.33 5.26
CA VAL A 304 -28.86 -2.51 4.45
C VAL A 304 -28.12 -3.77 4.90
N THR A 305 -26.79 -3.82 4.75
CA THR A 305 -25.97 -4.97 5.17
C THR A 305 -25.12 -4.65 6.39
N VAL A 306 -24.91 -3.37 6.69
CA VAL A 306 -24.09 -2.89 7.81
C VAL A 306 -24.94 -2.06 8.76
N SER A 307 -24.98 -2.45 10.04
CA SER A 307 -25.72 -1.71 11.07
C SER A 307 -24.92 -0.51 11.55
N LEU A 308 -25.50 0.69 11.49
CA LEU A 308 -24.88 1.89 12.05
C LEU A 308 -24.64 1.76 13.56
N LYS A 309 -25.55 1.08 14.27
CA LYS A 309 -25.38 0.77 15.69
C LYS A 309 -24.14 -0.10 15.93
N ALA A 310 -23.95 -1.16 15.13
CA ALA A 310 -22.78 -2.03 15.25
C ALA A 310 -21.48 -1.28 14.91
N LEU A 311 -21.49 -0.39 13.91
CA LEU A 311 -20.33 0.45 13.58
C LEU A 311 -19.95 1.36 14.76
N LYS A 312 -20.92 1.96 15.44
CA LYS A 312 -20.67 2.79 16.64
C LYS A 312 -20.09 1.96 17.79
N GLU A 313 -20.66 0.78 18.04
CA GLU A 313 -20.14 -0.13 19.06
C GLU A 313 -18.68 -0.54 18.78
N GLU A 314 -18.33 -0.84 17.52
CA GLU A 314 -16.96 -1.12 17.11
C GLU A 314 -16.06 0.13 17.28
N ALA A 315 -16.54 1.33 16.98
CA ALA A 315 -15.81 2.58 17.15
C ALA A 315 -15.52 2.88 18.64
N GLU A 316 -16.52 2.71 19.52
CA GLU A 316 -16.37 2.87 20.97
C GLU A 316 -15.39 1.84 21.54
N GLN A 317 -15.41 0.59 21.05
CA GLN A 317 -14.43 -0.42 21.43
C GLN A 317 -13.03 -0.01 20.99
N ALA A 318 -12.85 0.46 19.76
CA ALA A 318 -11.55 0.89 19.24
C ALA A 318 -10.98 2.11 20.00
N LEU A 319 -11.86 2.97 20.54
CA LEU A 319 -11.48 4.09 21.39
C LEU A 319 -10.89 3.62 22.72
N ASN A 320 -11.52 2.61 23.34
CA ASN A 320 -11.19 2.14 24.68
C ASN A 320 -10.15 1.00 24.69
N ASP A 321 -9.99 0.28 23.58
CA ASP A 321 -9.02 -0.81 23.41
C ASP A 321 -8.10 -0.58 22.21
N PRO A 322 -6.87 -0.09 22.46
CA PRO A 322 -5.89 0.17 21.39
C PRO A 322 -5.54 -1.07 20.53
N GLN A 323 -5.72 -2.29 21.08
CA GLN A 323 -5.41 -3.52 20.33
C GLN A 323 -6.41 -3.77 19.18
N THR A 324 -7.67 -3.34 19.35
CA THR A 324 -8.71 -3.50 18.33
C THR A 324 -8.73 -2.35 17.32
N ARG A 325 -8.10 -1.21 17.65
CA ARG A 325 -8.14 0.02 16.85
C ARG A 325 -7.68 -0.17 15.41
N ASN A 326 -6.58 -0.91 15.20
CA ASN A 326 -6.05 -1.14 13.85
C ASN A 326 -6.98 -1.93 12.97
N GLU A 327 -7.57 -2.98 13.53
CA GLU A 327 -8.52 -3.79 12.79
C GLU A 327 -9.76 -2.96 12.43
N PHE A 328 -10.24 -2.13 13.34
CA PHE A 328 -11.34 -1.19 13.11
C PHE A 328 -10.99 -0.21 11.97
N PHE A 329 -9.82 0.42 12.00
CA PHE A 329 -9.40 1.35 10.95
C PHE A 329 -9.27 0.66 9.59
N ASN A 330 -8.61 -0.50 9.52
CA ASN A 330 -8.43 -1.22 8.27
C ASN A 330 -9.72 -1.81 7.73
N LYS A 331 -10.59 -2.35 8.58
CA LYS A 331 -11.71 -3.19 8.15
C LYS A 331 -13.04 -2.48 8.16
N THR A 332 -13.21 -1.50 9.06
CA THR A 332 -14.47 -0.76 9.23
C THR A 332 -14.40 0.65 8.65
N LEU A 333 -13.29 1.37 8.86
CA LEU A 333 -13.07 2.68 8.23
C LEU A 333 -12.39 2.62 6.87
N ASN A 334 -11.89 1.46 6.49
CA ASN A 334 -11.26 1.19 5.20
C ASN A 334 -10.06 2.11 4.90
N VAL A 335 -9.29 2.44 5.92
CA VAL A 335 -8.09 3.26 5.82
C VAL A 335 -6.84 2.42 6.08
N PHE A 336 -5.76 2.74 5.36
CA PHE A 336 -4.47 2.14 5.70
C PHE A 336 -4.04 2.69 7.04
N THR A 337 -3.85 1.80 7.99
CA THR A 337 -3.06 2.12 9.16
C THR A 337 -1.61 2.01 8.71
N ASN A 338 -0.83 3.05 8.90
CA ASN A 338 0.61 2.86 9.05
C ASN A 338 0.74 1.76 10.08
N SER A 339 1.43 0.67 9.71
CA SER A 339 1.43 -0.50 10.58
C SER A 339 1.70 0.00 12.00
N MET A 340 0.75 -0.16 12.93
CA MET A 340 0.92 0.25 14.34
C MET A 340 2.01 -0.58 15.05
N ASN A 341 2.83 -1.24 14.26
CA ASN A 341 4.08 -1.83 14.66
C ASN A 341 5.28 -0.95 14.28
N ALA A 342 5.13 0.04 13.38
CA ALA A 342 6.17 1.06 13.21
C ALA A 342 6.12 1.99 14.43
N TYR A 343 7.26 2.13 15.09
CA TYR A 343 7.38 2.97 16.27
C TYR A 343 7.28 4.46 15.94
N PHE A 344 7.86 4.85 14.82
CA PHE A 344 7.91 6.24 14.37
C PHE A 344 6.76 6.57 13.42
N ASN A 345 6.22 7.78 13.57
CA ASN A 345 5.36 8.39 12.57
C ASN A 345 6.25 9.03 11.48
N PRO A 346 6.22 8.56 10.22
CA PRO A 346 7.02 9.14 9.12
C PRO A 346 6.75 10.63 8.91
N ASP A 347 5.50 11.08 9.12
CA ASP A 347 5.12 12.49 8.91
C ASP A 347 5.80 13.43 9.93
N GLU A 348 6.11 12.95 11.15
CA GLU A 348 6.90 13.71 12.13
C GLU A 348 8.34 13.90 11.63
N PHE A 349 8.94 12.88 10.99
CA PHE A 349 10.27 12.97 10.38
C PHE A 349 10.27 13.96 9.22
N ILE A 350 9.33 13.86 8.31
CA ILE A 350 9.17 14.78 7.17
C ILE A 350 8.97 16.21 7.68
N ALA A 351 8.06 16.44 8.63
CA ALA A 351 7.80 17.75 9.20
C ALA A 351 8.99 18.35 9.97
N SER A 352 9.91 17.51 10.46
CA SER A 352 11.17 17.98 11.07
C SER A 352 12.19 18.34 10.00
N ASP A 353 12.33 17.49 8.97
CA ASP A 353 13.26 17.67 7.86
C ASP A 353 12.93 18.91 7.02
N ASP A 354 11.64 19.13 6.72
CA ASP A 354 11.12 20.29 5.97
C ASP A 354 11.41 21.66 6.64
N CYS A 355 11.86 21.67 7.90
CA CYS A 355 12.30 22.89 8.56
C CYS A 355 13.67 23.37 8.05
N TYR A 356 14.39 22.56 7.30
CA TYR A 356 15.77 22.82 6.89
C TYR A 356 15.95 22.47 5.41
N ASP A 357 16.89 23.16 4.74
CA ASP A 357 17.19 22.98 3.31
C ASP A 357 18.68 23.23 3.04
N TRP A 358 19.56 22.54 3.80
CA TRP A 358 21.00 22.64 3.57
C TRP A 358 21.47 21.60 2.57
N THR A 359 22.22 22.05 1.58
CA THR A 359 22.92 21.16 0.65
C THR A 359 24.11 20.45 1.33
N ILE A 360 24.55 19.33 0.77
CA ILE A 360 25.73 18.59 1.25
C ILE A 360 26.98 19.49 1.29
N GLU A 361 27.12 20.41 0.33
CA GLU A 361 28.23 21.36 0.22
C GLU A 361 28.18 22.43 1.32
N GLU A 362 27.00 22.87 1.71
CA GLU A 362 26.82 23.80 2.83
C GLU A 362 27.08 23.12 4.17
N LEU A 363 26.53 21.92 4.37
CA LEU A 363 26.77 21.12 5.56
C LEU A 363 28.27 20.83 5.79
N ALA A 364 29.02 20.59 4.72
CA ALA A 364 30.46 20.34 4.80
C ALA A 364 31.25 21.56 5.29
N ARG A 365 30.71 22.79 5.14
CA ARG A 365 31.33 24.05 5.58
C ARG A 365 30.97 24.44 7.01
N LEU A 366 29.93 23.84 7.58
CA LEU A 366 29.52 24.14 8.94
C LEU A 366 30.62 23.78 9.96
N PRO A 367 30.82 24.56 11.03
CA PRO A 367 31.86 24.35 12.04
C PRO A 367 31.48 23.22 13.02
N ILE A 368 31.03 22.10 12.51
CA ILE A 368 30.62 20.93 13.28
C ILE A 368 31.58 19.78 13.14
N ARG A 369 31.60 18.94 14.15
CA ARG A 369 32.36 17.68 14.16
C ARG A 369 31.39 16.54 13.83
N TRP A 370 31.73 15.77 12.81
CA TRP A 370 30.92 14.66 12.33
C TRP A 370 31.39 13.34 12.91
N TYR A 371 30.44 12.45 13.11
CA TYR A 371 30.67 11.07 13.56
C TYR A 371 30.03 10.13 12.59
N GLY A 372 30.73 9.03 12.25
CA GLY A 372 30.23 8.03 11.34
C GLY A 372 29.57 6.86 12.07
N GLY A 373 28.67 6.19 11.39
CA GLY A 373 28.09 4.90 11.76
C GLY A 373 28.06 3.99 10.54
N ALA A 374 28.20 2.68 10.74
CA ALA A 374 28.04 1.70 9.69
C ALA A 374 27.33 0.46 10.21
N ASP A 375 26.27 0.05 9.50
CA ASP A 375 25.58 -1.21 9.67
C ASP A 375 25.87 -2.12 8.47
N LEU A 376 26.51 -3.26 8.74
CA LEU A 376 27.04 -4.15 7.71
C LEU A 376 26.19 -5.41 7.60
N SER A 377 25.58 -5.62 6.44
CA SER A 377 24.87 -6.86 6.13
C SER A 377 25.80 -8.03 5.82
N ARG A 378 25.33 -9.25 6.02
CA ARG A 378 26.14 -10.46 5.72
C ARG A 378 26.13 -10.87 4.26
N LEU A 379 24.96 -10.96 3.63
CA LEU A 379 24.78 -11.43 2.25
C LEU A 379 23.42 -10.96 1.75
N HIS A 380 23.37 -10.38 0.55
CA HIS A 380 22.14 -10.04 -0.17
C HIS A 380 21.16 -9.09 0.58
N ASP A 381 21.66 -8.35 1.56
CA ASP A 381 20.88 -7.37 2.33
C ASP A 381 21.44 -5.96 2.15
N LEU A 382 20.67 -4.96 2.57
CA LEU A 382 21.10 -3.58 2.53
C LEU A 382 22.25 -3.38 3.53
N THR A 383 23.28 -2.66 3.12
CA THR A 383 24.36 -2.18 3.99
C THR A 383 24.27 -0.67 4.04
N ALA A 384 24.53 -0.08 5.18
CA ALA A 384 24.34 1.35 5.38
C ALA A 384 25.55 2.04 6.02
N ALA A 385 25.79 3.28 5.63
CA ALA A 385 26.69 4.21 6.29
C ALA A 385 25.94 5.50 6.63
N ALA A 386 26.36 6.14 7.72
CA ALA A 386 25.80 7.42 8.16
C ALA A 386 26.89 8.36 8.65
N LEU A 387 26.66 9.66 8.50
CA LEU A 387 27.32 10.74 9.24
C LEU A 387 26.30 11.44 10.11
N TYR A 388 26.68 11.73 11.33
CA TYR A 388 25.86 12.46 12.30
C TYR A 388 26.63 13.63 12.88
N GLY A 389 26.02 14.80 12.90
CA GLY A 389 26.59 16.02 13.45
C GLY A 389 25.55 16.84 14.19
N VAL A 390 25.98 17.67 15.13
CA VAL A 390 25.11 18.58 15.87
C VAL A 390 25.56 20.02 15.56
N TYR A 391 24.65 20.81 15.04
CA TYR A 391 24.83 22.21 14.73
C TYR A 391 24.05 23.08 15.71
N ASN A 392 24.72 24.02 16.36
CA ASN A 392 24.04 25.02 17.16
C ASN A 392 23.86 26.29 16.32
N ASP A 393 22.63 26.70 16.07
CA ASP A 393 22.28 27.88 15.27
C ASP A 393 22.26 29.18 16.10
N GLY A 394 22.56 29.09 17.39
CA GLY A 394 22.53 30.19 18.37
C GLY A 394 21.30 30.19 19.26
N GLU A 395 20.22 29.47 18.86
CA GLU A 395 18.98 29.31 19.63
C GLU A 395 18.78 27.86 20.07
N LYS A 396 19.07 26.90 19.19
CA LYS A 396 18.87 25.48 19.43
C LYS A 396 19.96 24.61 18.80
N ASP A 397 20.07 23.39 19.28
CA ASP A 397 20.91 22.37 18.67
C ASP A 397 20.09 21.57 17.64
N VAL A 398 20.48 21.63 16.36
CA VAL A 398 19.91 20.84 15.27
C VAL A 398 20.81 19.62 15.03
N ASP A 399 20.21 18.44 15.12
CA ASP A 399 20.90 17.20 14.83
C ASP A 399 20.75 16.87 13.33
N ILE A 400 21.88 16.62 12.66
CA ILE A 400 21.93 16.43 11.21
C ILE A 400 22.46 15.03 10.91
N CYS A 401 21.74 14.28 10.07
CA CYS A 401 22.09 12.93 9.67
C CYS A 401 22.18 12.81 8.15
N ILE A 402 23.31 12.34 7.63
CA ILE A 402 23.50 12.04 6.20
C ILE A 402 23.71 10.55 6.07
N THR A 403 22.83 9.87 5.35
CA THR A 403 22.89 8.42 5.19
C THR A 403 23.16 8.00 3.75
N HIS A 404 23.72 6.82 3.56
CA HIS A 404 23.97 6.24 2.26
C HIS A 404 23.87 4.72 2.30
N ALA A 405 23.15 4.16 1.34
CA ALA A 405 22.92 2.72 1.21
C ALA A 405 23.89 2.09 0.21
N PHE A 406 24.19 0.81 0.40
CA PHE A 406 24.98 -0.02 -0.52
C PHE A 406 24.25 -1.34 -0.76
N PHE A 407 24.18 -1.76 -2.02
CA PHE A 407 23.50 -3.00 -2.40
C PHE A 407 24.24 -3.72 -3.53
N PRO A 408 24.30 -5.07 -3.57
CA PRO A 408 24.90 -5.78 -4.67
C PRO A 408 24.03 -5.69 -5.93
N ARG A 409 24.62 -5.34 -7.07
CA ARG A 409 23.91 -5.22 -8.36
C ARG A 409 23.35 -6.56 -8.85
N VAL A 410 24.07 -7.63 -8.57
CA VAL A 410 23.60 -8.99 -8.86
C VAL A 410 22.39 -9.28 -7.99
N ASN A 411 21.26 -9.62 -8.59
CA ASN A 411 19.95 -9.81 -7.94
C ASN A 411 19.21 -8.53 -7.47
N ALA A 412 19.75 -7.32 -7.68
CA ALA A 412 19.06 -6.09 -7.27
C ALA A 412 17.66 -5.97 -7.87
N GLN A 413 17.47 -6.28 -9.16
CA GLN A 413 16.16 -6.25 -9.82
C GLN A 413 15.18 -7.24 -9.19
N LYS A 414 15.64 -8.46 -8.91
CA LYS A 414 14.82 -9.48 -8.26
C LYS A 414 14.41 -9.03 -6.85
N LYS A 415 15.38 -8.57 -6.06
CA LYS A 415 15.13 -8.11 -4.68
C LYS A 415 14.24 -6.86 -4.64
N ALA A 416 14.45 -5.88 -5.52
CA ALA A 416 13.59 -4.72 -5.62
C ALA A 416 12.12 -5.13 -5.89
N ASN A 417 11.91 -6.12 -6.76
CA ASN A 417 10.58 -6.62 -7.08
C ASN A 417 9.98 -7.49 -5.95
N ASP A 418 10.77 -8.38 -5.36
CA ASP A 418 10.31 -9.33 -4.36
C ASP A 418 10.02 -8.64 -3.01
N ASP A 419 10.87 -7.69 -2.60
CA ASP A 419 10.78 -6.97 -1.33
C ASP A 419 10.06 -5.62 -1.46
N GLY A 420 9.75 -5.16 -2.69
CA GLY A 420 9.09 -3.86 -2.93
C GLY A 420 9.96 -2.64 -2.62
N ILE A 421 11.30 -2.78 -2.63
CA ILE A 421 12.23 -1.71 -2.29
C ILE A 421 12.60 -0.90 -3.54
N PRO A 422 12.52 0.45 -3.55
CA PRO A 422 12.82 1.27 -4.72
C PRO A 422 14.33 1.49 -4.95
N LEU A 423 15.14 0.40 -4.98
CA LEU A 423 16.60 0.45 -5.07
C LEU A 423 17.12 1.29 -6.24
N PHE A 424 16.47 1.22 -7.40
CA PHE A 424 16.90 1.97 -8.59
C PHE A 424 16.53 3.45 -8.52
N GLY A 425 15.43 3.80 -7.84
CA GLY A 425 15.08 5.18 -7.50
C GLY A 425 16.14 5.78 -6.60
N TRP A 426 16.45 5.12 -5.49
CA TRP A 426 17.49 5.58 -4.56
C TRP A 426 18.89 5.70 -5.20
N GLN A 427 19.20 4.83 -6.17
CA GLN A 427 20.45 4.96 -6.94
C GLN A 427 20.42 6.21 -7.83
N SER A 428 19.31 6.48 -8.51
CA SER A 428 19.13 7.68 -9.37
C SER A 428 19.23 8.97 -8.55
N ASP A 429 18.67 8.97 -7.35
CA ASP A 429 18.61 10.12 -6.45
C ASP A 429 19.91 10.30 -5.62
N GLY A 430 20.86 9.38 -5.77
CA GLY A 430 22.17 9.45 -5.12
C GLY A 430 22.23 8.90 -3.69
N TRP A 431 21.15 8.25 -3.21
CA TRP A 431 21.08 7.66 -1.87
C TRP A 431 21.65 6.24 -1.78
N LEU A 432 21.94 5.60 -2.92
CA LEU A 432 22.40 4.23 -2.97
C LEU A 432 23.52 4.03 -3.99
N THR A 433 24.55 3.28 -3.59
CA THR A 433 25.61 2.76 -4.49
C THR A 433 25.39 1.27 -4.73
N MET A 434 25.37 0.86 -6.01
CA MET A 434 25.33 -0.56 -6.37
C MET A 434 26.72 -1.10 -6.62
N SER A 435 27.17 -2.07 -5.79
CA SER A 435 28.40 -2.81 -6.00
C SER A 435 28.26 -3.79 -7.18
N ASN A 436 29.21 -3.80 -8.11
CA ASN A 436 29.22 -4.70 -9.29
C ASN A 436 29.64 -6.15 -8.96
N THR A 437 29.19 -6.67 -7.84
CA THR A 437 29.55 -7.97 -7.27
C THR A 437 28.33 -8.66 -6.69
N PRO A 438 28.39 -9.97 -6.43
CA PRO A 438 27.30 -10.69 -5.75
C PRO A 438 27.05 -10.25 -4.30
N THR A 439 28.00 -9.55 -3.67
CA THR A 439 27.93 -9.00 -2.31
C THR A 439 28.33 -7.54 -2.31
N VAL A 440 27.95 -6.78 -1.27
CA VAL A 440 28.43 -5.40 -1.11
C VAL A 440 29.95 -5.40 -0.93
N LEU A 441 30.65 -4.55 -1.68
CA LEU A 441 32.09 -4.34 -1.52
C LEU A 441 32.37 -3.36 -0.39
N TYR A 442 33.14 -3.76 0.59
CA TYR A 442 33.59 -2.86 1.66
C TYR A 442 34.36 -1.64 1.14
N ASP A 443 35.01 -1.79 -0.02
CA ASP A 443 35.73 -0.69 -0.67
C ASP A 443 34.79 0.42 -1.12
N ASP A 444 33.58 0.12 -1.54
CA ASP A 444 32.57 1.12 -1.90
C ASP A 444 32.16 1.96 -0.68
N ILE A 445 32.00 1.31 0.49
CA ILE A 445 31.67 2.00 1.74
C ILE A 445 32.83 2.88 2.19
N VAL A 446 34.06 2.35 2.16
CA VAL A 446 35.29 3.10 2.49
C VAL A 446 35.47 4.31 1.58
N LYS A 447 35.18 4.14 0.28
CA LYS A 447 35.22 5.20 -0.73
C LYS A 447 34.25 6.31 -0.39
N TRP A 448 33.02 5.99 -0.02
CA TRP A 448 32.03 6.99 0.39
C TRP A 448 32.52 7.83 1.59
N PHE A 449 33.07 7.20 2.64
CA PHE A 449 33.63 7.94 3.77
C PHE A 449 34.82 8.83 3.35
N ILE A 450 35.67 8.38 2.40
CA ILE A 450 36.76 9.18 1.85
C ILE A 450 36.22 10.38 1.08
N GLU A 451 35.21 10.18 0.22
CA GLU A 451 34.56 11.24 -0.55
C GLU A 451 33.93 12.29 0.37
N MET A 452 33.23 11.87 1.42
CA MET A 452 32.65 12.81 2.40
C MET A 452 33.75 13.60 3.10
N ARG A 453 34.86 12.99 3.49
CA ARG A 453 36.01 13.69 4.05
C ARG A 453 36.64 14.67 3.04
N GLN A 454 36.72 14.32 1.77
CA GLN A 454 37.23 15.19 0.70
C GLN A 454 36.29 16.39 0.45
N LYS A 455 34.98 16.22 0.61
CA LYS A 455 34.00 17.32 0.56
C LYS A 455 34.14 18.31 1.74
N GLY A 456 34.87 17.94 2.79
CA GLY A 456 35.13 18.84 3.93
C GLY A 456 34.60 18.34 5.27
N PHE A 457 33.89 17.23 5.33
CA PHE A 457 33.35 16.68 6.57
C PHE A 457 34.47 16.25 7.53
N LYS A 458 34.54 16.84 8.72
CA LYS A 458 35.55 16.54 9.75
C LYS A 458 35.10 15.33 10.57
N ILE A 459 35.30 14.12 10.05
CA ILE A 459 34.86 12.86 10.66
C ILE A 459 35.80 12.49 11.80
N ALA A 460 35.33 12.53 13.04
CA ALA A 460 36.13 12.30 14.24
C ALA A 460 36.32 10.82 14.58
N ALA A 461 35.28 10.02 14.43
CA ALA A 461 35.29 8.58 14.65
C ALA A 461 34.13 7.92 13.89
N VAL A 462 34.22 6.59 13.65
CA VAL A 462 33.18 5.79 13.01
C VAL A 462 32.87 4.60 13.91
N GLY A 463 31.59 4.48 14.35
CA GLY A 463 31.08 3.37 15.14
C GLY A 463 30.57 2.24 14.24
N MET A 464 30.83 1.00 14.61
CA MET A 464 30.33 -0.19 13.93
C MET A 464 30.39 -1.42 14.83
N ASP A 465 29.56 -2.44 14.57
CA ASP A 465 29.70 -3.74 15.20
C ASP A 465 30.84 -4.56 14.55
N ARG A 466 31.86 -4.86 15.34
CA ARG A 466 33.03 -5.63 14.89
C ARG A 466 32.73 -7.08 14.53
N LYS A 467 31.63 -7.65 15.04
CA LYS A 467 31.32 -9.08 14.94
C LYS A 467 31.32 -9.60 13.50
N PHE A 468 30.93 -8.77 12.52
CA PHE A 468 30.85 -9.14 11.10
C PHE A 468 31.67 -8.24 10.18
N GLY A 469 32.33 -7.20 10.69
CA GLY A 469 33.00 -6.16 9.92
C GLY A 469 34.52 -6.06 10.11
N ARG A 470 35.21 -7.14 10.48
CA ARG A 470 36.65 -7.08 10.76
C ARG A 470 37.47 -6.58 9.57
N GLU A 471 37.16 -7.03 8.35
CA GLU A 471 37.81 -6.58 7.13
C GLU A 471 37.55 -5.11 6.84
N PHE A 472 36.27 -4.68 6.92
CA PHE A 472 35.89 -3.28 6.78
C PHE A 472 36.63 -2.40 7.78
N MET A 473 36.69 -2.80 9.05
CA MET A 473 37.45 -2.07 10.09
C MET A 473 38.91 -1.89 9.72
N LEU A 474 39.56 -2.92 9.16
CA LEU A 474 40.96 -2.85 8.71
C LEU A 474 41.12 -1.86 7.56
N LYS A 475 40.26 -1.92 6.55
CA LYS A 475 40.26 -0.99 5.40
C LYS A 475 40.02 0.47 5.84
N MET A 476 39.10 0.71 6.75
CA MET A 476 38.85 2.05 7.31
C MET A 476 40.05 2.60 8.10
N LYS A 477 40.72 1.74 8.89
CA LYS A 477 41.97 2.11 9.59
C LYS A 477 43.11 2.42 8.61
N GLN A 478 43.24 1.66 7.51
CA GLN A 478 44.21 1.96 6.43
C GLN A 478 43.90 3.31 5.78
N ALA A 479 42.62 3.64 5.61
CA ALA A 479 42.16 4.95 5.14
C ALA A 479 42.25 6.07 6.22
N LYS A 480 42.85 5.79 7.37
CA LYS A 480 43.12 6.71 8.50
C LYS A 480 41.84 7.22 9.20
N PHE A 481 40.78 6.42 9.24
CA PHE A 481 39.62 6.67 10.10
C PHE A 481 39.81 6.04 11.47
N LYS A 482 39.34 6.74 12.52
CA LYS A 482 39.29 6.21 13.88
C LYS A 482 38.04 5.34 14.00
N MET A 483 38.23 4.03 14.20
CA MET A 483 37.15 3.06 14.31
C MET A 483 36.87 2.73 15.76
N ILE A 484 35.58 2.71 16.13
CA ILE A 484 35.08 2.36 17.46
C ILE A 484 34.24 1.09 17.32
N ASP A 485 34.56 0.09 18.15
CA ASP A 485 33.77 -1.14 18.27
C ASP A 485 32.51 -0.83 19.11
N GLN A 486 31.36 -1.03 18.53
CA GLN A 486 30.07 -0.70 19.11
C GLN A 486 29.12 -1.90 18.99
N PRO A 487 29.05 -2.74 20.03
CA PRO A 487 28.20 -3.92 20.02
C PRO A 487 26.72 -3.56 19.85
N GLN A 488 25.98 -4.42 19.16
CA GLN A 488 24.54 -4.28 18.94
C GLN A 488 23.71 -4.67 20.18
N LEU A 489 24.01 -4.05 21.31
CA LEU A 489 23.26 -4.28 22.56
C LEU A 489 22.16 -3.21 22.69
N PHE A 490 20.92 -3.65 22.92
CA PHE A 490 19.75 -2.76 22.89
C PHE A 490 19.89 -1.55 23.83
N TYR A 491 20.43 -1.76 25.04
CA TYR A 491 20.60 -0.68 26.02
C TYR A 491 21.65 0.38 25.57
N LEU A 492 22.65 0.00 24.76
CA LEU A 492 23.59 0.94 24.17
C LEU A 492 22.98 1.70 23.00
N LYS A 493 22.14 1.03 22.22
CA LYS A 493 21.45 1.64 21.07
C LYS A 493 20.30 2.55 21.48
N SER A 494 19.76 2.33 22.67
CA SER A 494 18.60 3.05 23.19
C SER A 494 18.87 4.55 23.32
N GLU A 495 20.07 4.96 23.74
CA GLU A 495 20.43 6.39 23.90
C GLU A 495 20.35 7.13 22.55
N GLY A 496 20.94 6.56 21.49
CA GLY A 496 20.88 7.13 20.15
C GLY A 496 19.47 7.14 19.56
N PHE A 497 18.71 6.07 19.80
CA PHE A 497 17.31 5.96 19.40
C PHE A 497 16.45 7.09 20.03
N ARG A 498 16.51 7.23 21.35
CA ARG A 498 15.76 8.26 22.09
C ARG A 498 16.20 9.69 21.72
N ARG A 499 17.49 9.89 21.41
CA ARG A 499 17.97 11.19 20.93
C ARG A 499 17.33 11.56 19.59
N ILE A 500 17.32 10.66 18.62
CA ILE A 500 16.70 10.89 17.31
C ILE A 500 15.20 11.15 17.50
N GLU A 501 14.50 10.32 18.26
CA GLU A 501 13.09 10.50 18.57
C GLU A 501 12.78 11.91 19.15
N LEU A 502 13.52 12.30 20.17
CA LEU A 502 13.33 13.60 20.82
C LEU A 502 13.54 14.77 19.84
N LYS A 503 14.59 14.67 19.01
CA LYS A 503 14.94 15.70 18.05
C LYS A 503 13.91 15.84 16.93
N VAL A 504 13.37 14.72 16.46
CA VAL A 504 12.28 14.71 15.48
C VAL A 504 11.02 15.36 16.05
N LYS A 505 10.59 14.97 17.25
CA LYS A 505 9.41 15.56 17.91
C LYS A 505 9.53 17.07 18.13
N ASN A 506 10.75 17.55 18.38
CA ASN A 506 11.03 18.98 18.55
C ASN A 506 11.24 19.73 17.22
N LYS A 507 11.16 19.06 16.06
CA LYS A 507 11.51 19.62 14.75
C LYS A 507 12.94 20.18 14.69
N GLU A 508 13.87 19.43 15.26
CA GLU A 508 15.30 19.74 15.37
C GLU A 508 16.17 18.64 14.76
N PHE A 509 15.62 17.87 13.82
CA PHE A 509 16.31 16.78 13.11
C PHE A 509 16.21 16.96 11.61
N TYR A 510 17.36 16.92 10.93
CA TYR A 510 17.49 17.06 9.48
C TYR A 510 18.22 15.85 8.88
N TYR A 511 17.64 15.22 7.86
CA TYR A 511 18.23 14.04 7.19
C TYR A 511 18.37 14.20 5.67
N VAL A 512 18.44 15.44 5.21
CA VAL A 512 18.78 15.83 3.82
C VAL A 512 17.75 15.29 2.81
N HIS A 513 16.47 15.29 3.17
CA HIS A 513 15.34 14.85 2.34
C HIS A 513 15.53 13.43 1.74
N SER A 514 16.14 12.50 2.50
CA SER A 514 16.45 11.16 2.01
C SER A 514 15.25 10.22 2.08
N ASP A 515 14.58 9.95 0.94
CA ASP A 515 13.50 8.95 0.82
C ASP A 515 13.93 7.56 1.30
N ALA A 516 15.21 7.22 1.12
CA ALA A 516 15.74 5.95 1.58
C ALA A 516 15.79 5.85 3.11
N TYR A 517 16.06 6.98 3.79
CA TYR A 517 16.03 7.06 5.24
C TYR A 517 14.59 6.98 5.77
N GLU A 518 13.64 7.71 5.17
CA GLU A 518 12.21 7.67 5.51
C GLU A 518 11.65 6.25 5.40
N TYR A 519 12.00 5.54 4.31
CA TYR A 519 11.64 4.14 4.16
C TYR A 519 12.15 3.29 5.34
N CYS A 520 13.41 3.45 5.74
CA CYS A 520 13.98 2.68 6.85
C CYS A 520 13.32 3.03 8.19
N VAL A 521 13.04 4.31 8.44
CA VAL A 521 12.33 4.77 9.65
C VAL A 521 10.94 4.18 9.75
N SER A 522 10.22 4.13 8.63
CA SER A 522 8.87 3.55 8.55
C SER A 522 8.82 2.05 8.84
N ASN A 523 9.96 1.38 8.83
CA ASN A 523 10.09 -0.05 9.07
C ASN A 523 10.66 -0.40 10.46
N VAL A 524 10.83 0.59 11.34
CA VAL A 524 11.32 0.37 12.71
C VAL A 524 10.17 -0.02 13.63
N ARG A 525 10.26 -1.19 14.22
CA ARG A 525 9.44 -1.62 15.36
C ARG A 525 10.25 -1.46 16.63
N ALA A 526 9.65 -0.91 17.67
CA ALA A 526 10.31 -0.77 18.97
C ALA A 526 9.47 -1.36 20.09
N ILE A 527 10.16 -1.94 21.07
CA ILE A 527 9.59 -2.52 22.28
C ILE A 527 10.20 -1.75 23.45
N GLU A 528 9.37 -1.05 24.19
CA GLU A 528 9.80 -0.37 25.41
C GLU A 528 10.19 -1.39 26.48
N LYS A 529 11.27 -1.13 27.17
CA LYS A 529 11.83 -1.93 28.25
C LYS A 529 11.79 -1.13 29.55
N VAL A 530 12.23 -1.75 30.63
CA VAL A 530 12.37 -1.07 31.93
C VAL A 530 13.41 0.06 31.81
N ASP A 531 13.24 1.13 32.60
CA ASP A 531 14.13 2.29 32.65
C ASP A 531 14.24 3.08 31.33
N ASP A 532 13.12 3.27 30.62
CA ASP A 532 13.02 3.99 29.34
C ASP A 532 13.92 3.46 28.21
N ALA A 533 14.53 2.30 28.42
CA ALA A 533 15.31 1.64 27.37
C ALA A 533 14.39 1.10 26.27
N VAL A 534 14.88 1.14 25.02
CA VAL A 534 14.15 0.68 23.83
C VAL A 534 14.94 -0.41 23.14
N GLN A 535 14.30 -1.54 22.90
CA GLN A 535 14.78 -2.53 21.95
C GLN A 535 14.04 -2.32 20.63
N TYR A 536 14.74 -2.09 19.54
CA TYR A 536 14.12 -1.96 18.24
C TYR A 536 14.63 -3.01 17.26
N GLU A 537 13.80 -3.35 16.29
CA GLU A 537 14.01 -4.38 15.29
C GLU A 537 13.23 -4.05 13.99
N LYS A 538 13.40 -4.88 12.97
CA LYS A 538 12.63 -4.79 11.73
C LYS A 538 11.14 -5.04 12.01
N LEU A 539 10.27 -4.29 11.34
CA LEU A 539 8.83 -4.35 11.51
C LEU A 539 8.24 -5.77 11.34
N ASP A 540 8.76 -6.51 10.36
CA ASP A 540 8.33 -7.87 10.02
C ASP A 540 9.21 -8.97 10.66
N GLY A 541 10.06 -8.60 11.62
CA GLY A 541 10.92 -9.50 12.39
C GLY A 541 12.15 -10.01 11.62
N ASP A 542 12.89 -10.91 12.28
CA ASP A 542 14.07 -11.55 11.68
C ASP A 542 13.68 -12.41 10.48
N GLY A 543 14.22 -12.10 9.30
CA GLY A 543 13.93 -12.80 8.05
C GLY A 543 12.85 -12.16 7.18
N GLY A 544 12.24 -11.06 7.63
CA GLY A 544 11.33 -10.26 6.84
C GLY A 544 12.00 -9.45 5.72
N THR A 545 11.18 -8.75 4.94
CA THR A 545 11.62 -7.92 3.81
C THR A 545 11.84 -6.46 4.17
N ALA A 546 11.38 -6.03 5.34
CA ALA A 546 11.58 -4.69 5.88
C ALA A 546 13.07 -4.36 6.07
N ARG A 547 13.46 -3.12 5.83
CA ARG A 547 14.83 -2.63 6.00
C ARG A 547 14.84 -1.46 6.97
N ILE A 548 15.79 -1.51 7.92
CA ILE A 548 16.04 -0.46 8.91
C ILE A 548 17.51 -0.02 8.92
N ASP A 549 18.30 -0.51 7.98
CA ASP A 549 19.76 -0.45 8.00
C ASP A 549 20.29 1.00 8.01
N LEU A 550 19.65 1.92 7.27
CA LEU A 550 20.02 3.34 7.30
C LEU A 550 19.71 3.98 8.67
N PHE A 551 18.59 3.61 9.27
CA PHE A 551 18.26 4.06 10.62
C PHE A 551 19.26 3.50 11.65
N ASP A 552 19.64 2.22 11.55
CA ASP A 552 20.59 1.59 12.44
C ASP A 552 21.99 2.23 12.33
N ALA A 553 22.46 2.50 11.11
CA ALA A 553 23.69 3.24 10.89
C ALA A 553 23.65 4.66 11.49
N SER A 554 22.49 5.35 11.41
CA SER A 554 22.31 6.67 12.01
C SER A 554 22.36 6.62 13.54
N VAL A 555 21.76 5.59 14.16
CA VAL A 555 21.86 5.36 15.61
C VAL A 555 23.32 5.13 16.04
N PHE A 556 24.09 4.33 15.30
CA PHE A 556 25.52 4.13 15.58
C PHE A 556 26.31 5.44 15.50
N ALA A 557 26.05 6.27 14.49
CA ALA A 557 26.69 7.58 14.36
C ALA A 557 26.26 8.55 15.48
N CYS A 558 24.97 8.56 15.84
CA CYS A 558 24.41 9.38 16.93
C CYS A 558 25.08 9.07 18.27
N ILE A 559 25.24 7.80 18.64
CA ILE A 559 25.90 7.40 19.89
C ILE A 559 27.34 7.90 19.94
N GLN A 560 28.07 7.86 18.81
CA GLN A 560 29.43 8.42 18.76
C GLN A 560 29.42 9.95 18.94
N ALA A 561 28.41 10.65 18.44
CA ALA A 561 28.25 12.08 18.66
C ALA A 561 27.97 12.36 20.14
N LEU A 562 27.02 11.64 20.76
CA LEU A 562 26.64 11.80 22.16
C LEU A 562 27.82 11.57 23.12
N ALA A 563 28.62 10.52 22.91
CA ALA A 563 29.79 10.21 23.71
C ALA A 563 30.86 11.32 23.75
N ASN A 564 30.75 12.29 22.85
CA ASN A 564 31.71 13.41 22.70
C ASN A 564 31.09 14.80 22.89
N LEU A 565 29.76 14.93 23.02
CA LEU A 565 29.08 16.22 23.25
C LEU A 565 29.54 16.94 24.55
N GLY A 566 29.86 16.18 25.59
CA GLY A 566 30.33 16.72 26.87
C GLY A 566 31.80 17.17 26.91
N LYS A 567 32.61 16.71 25.95
CA LYS A 567 34.06 17.00 25.96
C LYS A 567 34.42 18.34 25.34
N ASN A 568 33.51 18.97 24.60
CA ASN A 568 33.74 20.28 23.96
C ASN A 568 33.38 21.47 24.86
N LYS A 569 32.64 21.29 25.96
CA LYS A 569 32.31 22.37 26.91
C LYS A 569 33.46 22.77 27.85
N ASN A 570 34.49 21.90 27.97
CA ASN A 570 35.61 22.18 28.87
C ASN A 570 36.78 22.97 28.24
N VAL A 571 36.72 23.35 26.97
CA VAL A 571 37.80 24.15 26.33
C VAL A 571 37.52 25.63 26.36
N MET A 572 36.25 26.08 26.58
CA MET A 572 35.93 27.51 26.71
C MET A 572 36.04 28.06 28.13
N ALA A 573 36.23 27.23 29.15
CA ALA A 573 36.33 27.66 30.55
C ALA A 573 37.78 28.01 31.01
N TYR A 574 38.74 28.06 30.08
CA TYR A 574 40.14 28.44 30.37
C TYR A 574 40.61 29.72 29.70
N PHE A 575 39.70 30.52 29.14
CA PHE A 575 40.01 31.82 28.52
C PHE A 575 39.12 32.97 29.04
N ASP A 576 38.74 32.95 30.32
CA ASP A 576 38.27 34.14 31.07
C ASP A 576 39.26 34.47 32.17
#